data_115f4fe3eb78810e10383d92bc8c044e
#
_entry.id   115f4fe3eb78810e10383d92bc8c044e
#
_cell.length_a   1.000
_cell.length_b   1.000
_cell.length_c   1.000
_cell.angle_alpha   90.00
_cell.angle_beta   90.00
_cell.angle_gamma   90.00
#
_symmetry.space_group_name_H-M   'P 1'
#
loop_
_entity.id
_entity.type
_entity.pdbx_description
1 polymer ?
#
loop_
_entity_poly.entity_id
_entity_poly.type
_entity_poly.pdbx_seq_one_letter_code
_entity_poly.pdbx_strand_id
1 'polypeptide(L)'
;MLEAVAQPAFTGMDYSGVYECTGKDSKEGDYTGKVTLKLKPEHSTATYASYEFTLEVPDFGKYPGYAAAHGNQFAIHFALTDRSTKDYGVGLATFKTNKQGKASFHKFYFEPEFKGGNTGTEDCVRK
;
A
#
# COMPACT_ATOMS: atom_id res chain seq x y z
N MET A 1 17.67 -0.16 -33.05
CA MET A 1 17.56 0.62 -31.80
C MET A 1 16.13 1.12 -31.64
N LEU A 2 15.56 0.91 -30.46
CA LEU A 2 14.22 1.40 -30.17
C LEU A 2 14.32 2.80 -29.58
N GLU A 3 13.49 3.69 -30.07
CA GLU A 3 13.36 5.01 -29.49
C GLU A 3 12.41 4.96 -28.29
N ALA A 4 12.72 5.72 -27.25
CA ALA A 4 11.84 5.87 -26.13
C ALA A 4 10.60 6.67 -26.55
N VAL A 5 9.43 6.21 -26.18
CA VAL A 5 8.16 6.89 -26.43
C VAL A 5 7.74 7.60 -25.15
N ALA A 6 7.41 8.88 -25.25
CA ALA A 6 6.91 9.64 -24.12
C ALA A 6 5.57 9.06 -23.67
N GLN A 7 5.43 8.82 -22.35
CA GLN A 7 4.19 8.35 -21.76
C GLN A 7 3.26 9.52 -21.51
N PRO A 8 1.94 9.36 -21.70
CA PRO A 8 1.00 10.39 -21.26
C PRO A 8 1.14 10.69 -19.78
N ALA A 9 0.87 11.93 -19.39
CA ALA A 9 0.87 12.31 -17.99
C ALA A 9 -0.21 11.54 -17.23
N PHE A 10 -0.01 11.36 -15.93
CA PHE A 10 -1.00 10.76 -15.05
C PHE A 10 -2.21 11.68 -14.92
N THR A 11 -3.41 11.14 -15.16
CA THR A 11 -4.66 11.89 -15.12
C THR A 11 -5.64 11.34 -14.06
N GLY A 12 -5.26 10.30 -13.33
CA GLY A 12 -6.11 9.70 -12.32
C GLY A 12 -6.12 10.49 -11.00
N MET A 13 -6.88 9.97 -10.04
CA MET A 13 -6.90 10.54 -8.70
C MET A 13 -5.58 10.19 -7.98
N ASP A 14 -5.02 11.18 -7.28
CA ASP A 14 -3.82 10.98 -6.47
C ASP A 14 -4.23 10.61 -5.04
N TYR A 15 -3.93 9.38 -4.63
CA TYR A 15 -4.22 8.90 -3.29
C TYR A 15 -3.06 9.09 -2.31
N SER A 16 -2.08 9.93 -2.64
CA SER A 16 -0.98 10.23 -1.71
C SER A 16 -1.52 10.77 -0.40
N GLY A 17 -0.78 10.51 0.67
CA GLY A 17 -1.10 11.03 1.98
C GLY A 17 -0.76 10.05 3.08
N VAL A 18 -1.14 10.43 4.29
CA VAL A 18 -0.94 9.63 5.50
C VAL A 18 -2.30 9.08 5.92
N TYR A 19 -2.35 7.77 6.14
CA TYR A 19 -3.55 7.05 6.50
C TYR A 19 -3.39 6.45 7.90
N GLU A 20 -4.44 6.52 8.71
CA GLU A 20 -4.53 5.81 9.98
C GLU A 20 -5.25 4.50 9.75
N CYS A 21 -4.64 3.41 10.22
CA CYS A 21 -5.08 2.05 9.92
C CYS A 21 -5.40 1.26 11.17
N THR A 22 -6.44 0.43 11.08
CA THR A 22 -6.69 -0.66 12.01
C THR A 22 -6.57 -1.96 11.24
N GLY A 23 -5.89 -2.94 11.81
CA GLY A 23 -5.63 -4.20 11.15
C GLY A 23 -6.05 -5.40 11.97
N LYS A 24 -6.24 -6.51 11.28
CA LYS A 24 -6.51 -7.81 11.90
C LYS A 24 -5.59 -8.82 11.23
N ASP A 25 -4.60 -9.26 12.00
CA ASP A 25 -3.59 -10.21 11.55
C ASP A 25 -3.93 -11.59 12.07
N SER A 26 -3.84 -12.60 11.20
CA SER A 26 -4.25 -13.96 11.59
C SER A 26 -3.34 -14.59 12.65
N LYS A 27 -2.10 -14.11 12.79
CA LYS A 27 -1.15 -14.61 13.78
C LYS A 27 -0.98 -13.69 14.98
N GLU A 28 -1.01 -12.37 14.75
CA GLU A 28 -0.70 -11.38 15.77
C GLU A 28 -1.96 -10.72 16.37
N GLY A 29 -3.12 -10.88 15.74
CA GLY A 29 -4.36 -10.27 16.22
C GLY A 29 -4.54 -8.83 15.75
N ASP A 30 -5.28 -8.05 16.54
CA ASP A 30 -5.60 -6.67 16.21
C ASP A 30 -4.38 -5.76 16.38
N TYR A 31 -4.21 -4.82 15.48
CA TYR A 31 -3.13 -3.84 15.56
C TYR A 31 -3.57 -2.52 14.93
N THR A 32 -2.82 -1.46 15.21
CA THR A 32 -2.95 -0.17 14.55
C THR A 32 -1.69 0.15 13.80
N GLY A 33 -1.80 1.00 12.79
CA GLY A 33 -0.65 1.40 11.99
C GLY A 33 -0.88 2.69 11.26
N LYS A 34 0.18 3.16 10.63
CA LYS A 34 0.16 4.36 9.79
C LYS A 34 0.73 4.00 8.43
N VAL A 35 -0.04 4.27 7.37
CA VAL A 35 0.42 4.08 5.99
C VAL A 35 0.72 5.44 5.39
N THR A 36 1.85 5.57 4.73
CA THR A 36 2.19 6.74 3.92
C THR A 36 2.31 6.30 2.47
N LEU A 37 1.55 6.97 1.60
CA LEU A 37 1.60 6.77 0.15
C LEU A 37 2.11 8.05 -0.50
N LYS A 38 3.03 7.88 -1.46
CA LYS A 38 3.58 8.98 -2.22
C LYS A 38 3.60 8.64 -3.71
N LEU A 39 2.83 9.38 -4.49
CA LEU A 39 2.79 9.20 -5.95
C LEU A 39 4.17 9.45 -6.56
N LYS A 40 4.53 8.61 -7.52
CA LYS A 40 5.74 8.76 -8.33
C LYS A 40 5.30 9.19 -9.73
N PRO A 41 5.18 10.51 -9.98
CA PRO A 41 4.65 10.98 -11.28
C PRO A 41 5.48 10.51 -12.46
N GLU A 42 6.81 10.42 -12.29
CA GLU A 42 7.73 9.98 -13.34
C GLU A 42 7.54 8.52 -13.73
N HIS A 43 6.82 7.76 -12.92
CA HIS A 43 6.52 6.34 -13.18
C HIS A 43 5.01 6.09 -13.23
N SER A 44 4.23 7.13 -13.54
CA SER A 44 2.77 7.02 -13.63
C SER A 44 2.32 7.56 -14.99
N THR A 45 1.26 6.98 -15.56
CA THR A 45 0.81 7.37 -16.90
C THR A 45 -0.68 7.08 -17.06
N ALA A 46 -1.40 8.04 -17.66
CA ALA A 46 -2.85 7.92 -17.88
C ALA A 46 -3.57 7.58 -16.58
N THR A 47 -4.25 6.43 -16.51
CA THR A 47 -4.98 5.98 -15.31
C THR A 47 -4.17 5.03 -14.43
N TYR A 48 -2.89 4.78 -14.78
CA TYR A 48 -2.00 3.90 -14.03
C TYR A 48 -1.03 4.72 -13.19
N ALA A 49 -0.80 4.29 -11.96
CA ALA A 49 0.05 5.02 -11.03
C ALA A 49 1.03 4.10 -10.32
N SER A 50 2.14 4.69 -9.91
CA SER A 50 3.15 4.04 -9.07
C SER A 50 3.31 4.87 -7.81
N TYR A 51 3.42 4.19 -6.66
CA TYR A 51 3.54 4.84 -5.36
C TYR A 51 4.68 4.24 -4.56
N GLU A 52 5.34 5.09 -3.77
CA GLU A 52 6.08 4.62 -2.60
C GLU A 52 5.06 4.30 -1.51
N PHE A 53 5.32 3.25 -0.77
CA PHE A 53 4.47 2.78 0.32
C PHE A 53 5.32 2.57 1.56
N THR A 54 4.83 3.01 2.71
CA THR A 54 5.44 2.67 4.00
C THR A 54 4.34 2.42 5.01
N LEU A 55 4.40 1.29 5.70
CA LEU A 55 3.55 1.01 6.85
C LEU A 55 4.43 1.06 8.10
N GLU A 56 3.97 1.77 9.13
CA GLU A 56 4.61 1.79 10.44
C GLU A 56 3.64 1.19 11.45
N VAL A 57 4.09 0.15 12.14
CA VAL A 57 3.30 -0.51 13.18
C VAL A 57 4.04 -0.36 14.50
N PRO A 58 3.46 0.33 15.52
CA PRO A 58 4.10 0.46 16.82
C PRO A 58 4.51 -0.91 17.36
N ASP A 59 5.71 -0.97 17.94
CA ASP A 59 6.33 -2.16 18.54
C ASP A 59 6.78 -3.24 17.55
N PHE A 60 6.38 -3.14 16.26
CA PHE A 60 6.85 -4.07 15.22
C PHE A 60 7.87 -3.43 14.29
N GLY A 61 7.65 -2.20 13.84
CA GLY A 61 8.60 -1.49 13.01
C GLY A 61 8.02 -0.97 11.70
N LYS A 62 8.91 -0.77 10.74
CA LYS A 62 8.58 -0.19 9.43
C LYS A 62 8.59 -1.26 8.35
N TYR A 63 7.60 -1.18 7.48
CA TYR A 63 7.44 -2.00 6.30
C TYR A 63 7.47 -1.10 5.06
N PRO A 64 8.66 -0.76 4.55
CA PRO A 64 8.72 -0.04 3.27
C PRO A 64 8.31 -0.93 2.11
N GLY A 65 7.84 -0.31 1.05
CA GLY A 65 7.42 -1.03 -0.14
C GLY A 65 7.01 -0.08 -1.25
N TYR A 66 6.19 -0.61 -2.14
CA TYR A 66 5.73 0.14 -3.30
C TYR A 66 4.41 -0.44 -3.78
N ALA A 67 3.73 0.33 -4.61
CA ALA A 67 2.45 -0.09 -5.16
C ALA A 67 2.33 0.30 -6.63
N ALA A 68 1.66 -0.56 -7.38
CA ALA A 68 1.13 -0.23 -8.68
C ALA A 68 -0.39 -0.10 -8.55
N ALA A 69 -0.96 0.87 -9.25
CA ALA A 69 -2.38 1.14 -9.15
C ALA A 69 -3.01 1.36 -10.52
N HIS A 70 -4.26 0.98 -10.63
CA HIS A 70 -5.10 1.33 -11.75
C HIS A 70 -6.43 1.82 -11.20
N GLY A 71 -6.69 3.12 -11.37
CA GLY A 71 -7.85 3.72 -10.74
C GLY A 71 -7.78 3.57 -9.22
N ASN A 72 -8.80 2.97 -8.63
CA ASN A 72 -8.88 2.77 -7.19
C ASN A 72 -8.37 1.40 -6.71
N GLN A 73 -7.76 0.60 -7.58
CA GLN A 73 -7.24 -0.72 -7.24
C GLN A 73 -5.72 -0.68 -7.13
N PHE A 74 -5.20 -1.14 -6.00
CA PHE A 74 -3.77 -1.13 -5.69
C PHE A 74 -3.26 -2.54 -5.46
N ALA A 75 -2.10 -2.82 -6.06
CA ALA A 75 -1.30 -3.99 -5.72
C ALA A 75 -0.07 -3.48 -4.96
N ILE A 76 0.14 -3.98 -3.75
CA ILE A 76 1.13 -3.45 -2.83
C ILE A 76 2.14 -4.55 -2.47
N HIS A 77 3.43 -4.22 -2.48
CA HIS A 77 4.48 -5.03 -1.90
C HIS A 77 5.03 -4.32 -0.66
N PHE A 78 5.27 -5.07 0.41
CA PHE A 78 5.85 -4.54 1.64
C PHE A 78 6.79 -5.55 2.27
N ALA A 79 7.78 -5.06 3.01
CA ALA A 79 8.71 -5.94 3.72
C ALA A 79 9.23 -5.20 4.95
N LEU A 80 9.19 -5.89 6.10
CA LEU A 80 9.79 -5.36 7.32
C LEU A 80 11.28 -5.12 7.12
N THR A 81 11.81 -4.04 7.67
CA THR A 81 13.22 -3.70 7.54
C THR A 81 14.14 -4.76 8.12
N ASP A 82 13.72 -5.43 9.20
CA ASP A 82 14.43 -6.60 9.73
C ASP A 82 14.08 -7.84 8.89
N ARG A 83 14.94 -8.19 7.96
CA ARG A 83 14.70 -9.29 7.02
C ARG A 83 14.81 -10.68 7.66
N SER A 84 15.32 -10.80 8.87
CA SER A 84 15.48 -12.08 9.54
C SER A 84 14.14 -12.73 9.89
N THR A 85 13.09 -11.91 10.05
CA THR A 85 11.76 -12.42 10.39
C THR A 85 10.98 -12.94 9.18
N LYS A 86 11.45 -12.64 7.96
CA LYS A 86 10.74 -12.95 6.71
C LYS A 86 9.32 -12.39 6.66
N ASP A 87 9.13 -11.25 7.30
CA ASP A 87 7.85 -10.55 7.39
C ASP A 87 7.69 -9.62 6.20
N TYR A 88 7.28 -10.19 5.07
CA TYR A 88 7.05 -9.47 3.82
C TYR A 88 5.86 -10.09 3.10
N GLY A 89 5.26 -9.32 2.22
CA GLY A 89 4.14 -9.85 1.47
C GLY A 89 3.60 -8.92 0.42
N VAL A 90 2.42 -9.28 -0.04
CA VAL A 90 1.68 -8.53 -1.05
C VAL A 90 0.28 -8.25 -0.53
N GLY A 91 -0.28 -7.15 -0.98
CA GLY A 91 -1.62 -6.75 -0.61
C GLY A 91 -2.42 -6.25 -1.79
N LEU A 92 -3.71 -6.45 -1.72
CA LEU A 92 -4.68 -5.89 -2.64
C LEU A 92 -5.53 -4.88 -1.88
N ALA A 93 -5.60 -3.66 -2.37
CA ALA A 93 -6.36 -2.60 -1.73
C ALA A 93 -7.35 -1.98 -2.71
N THR A 94 -8.54 -1.68 -2.21
CA THR A 94 -9.55 -0.94 -2.94
C THR A 94 -9.82 0.35 -2.22
N PHE A 95 -9.72 1.47 -2.93
CA PHE A 95 -9.90 2.81 -2.39
C PHE A 95 -11.30 3.32 -2.67
N LYS A 96 -11.80 4.15 -1.77
CA LYS A 96 -13.04 4.91 -1.94
C LYS A 96 -12.89 6.27 -1.26
N THR A 97 -13.74 7.21 -1.66
CA THR A 97 -13.77 8.56 -1.11
C THR A 97 -15.13 8.78 -0.48
N ASN A 98 -15.14 9.27 0.75
CA ASN A 98 -16.40 9.55 1.46
C ASN A 98 -17.00 10.90 1.02
N LYS A 99 -18.15 11.27 1.62
CA LYS A 99 -18.85 12.51 1.28
C LYS A 99 -18.04 13.77 1.57
N GLN A 100 -17.10 13.69 2.52
CA GLN A 100 -16.21 14.82 2.86
C GLN A 100 -14.97 14.87 1.99
N GLY A 101 -14.86 14.01 0.97
CA GLY A 101 -13.69 13.95 0.10
C GLY A 101 -12.50 13.21 0.70
N LYS A 102 -12.69 12.53 1.84
CA LYS A 102 -11.61 11.82 2.52
C LYS A 102 -11.49 10.41 1.94
N ALA A 103 -10.29 10.05 1.51
CA ALA A 103 -10.00 8.74 0.97
C ALA A 103 -9.85 7.70 2.08
N SER A 104 -10.22 6.48 1.76
CA SER A 104 -10.01 5.32 2.63
C SER A 104 -9.78 4.09 1.78
N PHE A 105 -9.21 3.05 2.37
CA PHE A 105 -9.05 1.79 1.65
C PHE A 105 -9.20 0.60 2.59
N HIS A 106 -9.60 -0.51 2.00
CA HIS A 106 -9.58 -1.82 2.63
C HIS A 106 -8.54 -2.67 1.89
N LYS A 107 -7.68 -3.33 2.64
CA LYS A 107 -6.59 -4.15 2.08
C LYS A 107 -6.65 -5.55 2.66
N PHE A 108 -6.52 -6.53 1.79
CA PHE A 108 -6.19 -7.91 2.16
C PHE A 108 -4.73 -8.14 1.83
N TYR A 109 -3.96 -8.78 2.74
CA TYR A 109 -2.56 -9.07 2.49
C TYR A 109 -2.23 -10.53 2.79
N PHE A 110 -1.17 -11.00 2.11
CA PHE A 110 -0.64 -12.34 2.25
C PHE A 110 0.88 -12.26 2.42
N GLU A 111 1.38 -12.91 3.46
CA GLU A 111 2.80 -13.03 3.79
C GLU A 111 3.19 -14.49 3.65
N PRO A 112 3.94 -14.88 2.59
CA PRO A 112 4.13 -16.30 2.29
C PRO A 112 5.05 -17.03 3.25
N GLU A 113 5.96 -16.33 3.93
CA GLU A 113 6.94 -16.99 4.79
C GLU A 113 6.80 -16.66 6.28
N PHE A 114 6.22 -15.52 6.63
CA PHE A 114 6.10 -15.12 8.03
C PHE A 114 5.33 -16.18 8.82
N LYS A 115 5.98 -16.76 9.83
CA LYS A 115 5.42 -17.81 10.69
C LYS A 115 4.75 -18.95 9.92
N GLY A 116 5.35 -19.30 8.76
CA GLY A 116 4.85 -20.39 7.92
C GLY A 116 3.71 -20.01 6.99
N GLY A 117 3.43 -18.73 6.84
CA GLY A 117 2.36 -18.20 6.02
C GLY A 117 1.33 -17.47 6.86
N ASN A 118 0.97 -16.27 6.44
CA ASN A 118 0.14 -15.38 7.24
C ASN A 118 -0.74 -14.52 6.35
N THR A 119 -1.94 -14.20 6.81
CA THR A 119 -2.85 -13.29 6.13
C THR A 119 -3.40 -12.27 7.11
N GLY A 120 -3.94 -11.19 6.57
CA GLY A 120 -4.61 -10.20 7.38
C GLY A 120 -5.35 -9.18 6.55
N THR A 121 -6.03 -8.28 7.23
CA THR A 121 -6.75 -7.17 6.61
C THR A 121 -6.41 -5.87 7.31
N GLU A 122 -6.52 -4.77 6.57
CA GLU A 122 -6.36 -3.41 7.10
C GLU A 122 -7.45 -2.51 6.56
N ASP A 123 -7.97 -1.67 7.44
CA ASP A 123 -8.87 -0.59 7.07
C ASP A 123 -8.20 0.73 7.43
N CYS A 124 -8.02 1.58 6.44
CA CYS A 124 -7.22 2.79 6.56
C CYS A 124 -8.02 4.01 6.09
N VAL A 125 -7.89 5.11 6.81
CA VAL A 125 -8.55 6.38 6.49
C VAL A 125 -7.50 7.48 6.43
N ARG A 126 -7.49 8.25 5.34
CA ARG A 126 -6.54 9.35 5.18
C ARG A 126 -6.81 10.45 6.21
N LYS A 127 -5.75 10.96 6.79
CA LYS A 127 -5.81 12.09 7.72
C LYS A 127 -6.24 13.38 7.06
#